data_73b4eb2c1b9f524a98d944fec4a14406
#
_entry.id   73b4eb2c1b9f524a98d944fec4a14406
#
_cell.length_a   1.000
_cell.length_b   1.000
_cell.length_c   1.000
_cell.angle_alpha   90.00
_cell.angle_beta   90.00
_cell.angle_gamma   90.00
#
_symmetry.space_group_name_H-M   'P 1'
#
loop_
_entity.id
_entity.type
_entity.pdbx_description
1 polymer ?
#
loop_
_entity_poly.entity_id
_entity_poly.type
_entity_poly.pdbx_seq_one_letter_code
_entity_poly.pdbx_strand_id
1 'polypeptide(L)'
;MKINVRTSVAVLAVAALATALGACSGGGAEKTTSSTGGGGGNSGYTFAMITHETPGDTFWDRIKAGAQQAAKDTGSTLKYSADPDATKQAVLIQNAIDSKVDGIATTLVTPEALIPTVKKAVAAGIPVDSFNSGIDYYKQAGSLVHFASNEFLGGQGAGQRAKADGATKILCTIQQTGSVALEDRCKGVKDQFPNTENIQVNGADDAAVTSAIQAKLSQDKTINWIITLGAAQGLDAVKAVKQAGASVKIGTFDTNPDAAQAVQDGQIQFFIDQQPYLQGYLSVMELYLYKKNGNIIGGGNAVLTGPSFVDKTNIGQILPFVKANTR
;
A
#
# COMPACT_ATOMS: atom_id res chain seq x y z
N MET A 1 41.63 13.79 -54.14
CA MET A 1 41.16 14.30 -55.41
C MET A 1 40.21 15.43 -55.14
N LYS A 2 40.66 16.63 -55.53
CA LYS A 2 39.99 17.93 -55.38
C LYS A 2 38.77 18.06 -56.25
N ILE A 3 37.81 18.90 -55.87
CA ILE A 3 37.17 19.96 -56.69
C ILE A 3 35.83 20.24 -55.97
N ASN A 4 35.68 21.34 -55.21
CA ASN A 4 35.31 22.77 -55.54
C ASN A 4 33.92 22.95 -56.18
N VAL A 5 33.04 23.63 -55.44
CA VAL A 5 32.67 25.09 -55.44
C VAL A 5 31.55 25.45 -56.44
N ARG A 6 30.48 26.06 -55.97
CA ARG A 6 29.99 27.44 -56.24
C ARG A 6 28.49 27.56 -55.94
N THR A 7 28.16 28.25 -54.89
CA THR A 7 27.57 29.62 -54.82
C THR A 7 26.64 30.03 -55.97
N SER A 8 25.40 30.39 -55.68
CA SER A 8 24.75 31.58 -56.25
C SER A 8 23.61 32.09 -55.37
N VAL A 9 23.75 33.35 -55.01
CA VAL A 9 22.84 34.27 -54.34
C VAL A 9 21.88 34.82 -55.40
N ALA A 10 20.62 35.01 -55.08
CA ALA A 10 19.76 36.02 -55.72
C ALA A 10 18.77 36.59 -54.72
N VAL A 11 18.93 37.85 -54.50
CA VAL A 11 18.11 38.87 -53.79
C VAL A 11 17.18 39.53 -54.79
N LEU A 12 16.00 39.99 -54.31
CA LEU A 12 15.19 41.13 -54.69
C LEU A 12 13.73 40.83 -54.39
N ALA A 13 13.07 41.52 -53.58
CA ALA A 13 12.74 42.88 -53.20
C ALA A 13 11.25 43.23 -53.57
N VAL A 14 10.54 43.64 -52.49
CA VAL A 14 9.58 44.79 -52.43
C VAL A 14 8.31 44.77 -53.25
N ALA A 15 7.15 44.81 -52.58
CA ALA A 15 6.21 45.94 -52.70
C ALA A 15 5.07 45.85 -51.71
N ALA A 16 4.95 46.87 -50.90
CA ALA A 16 3.81 47.17 -50.05
C ALA A 16 2.68 47.80 -50.90
N LEU A 17 1.43 47.51 -50.52
CA LEU A 17 0.33 48.47 -50.70
C LEU A 17 -0.72 48.28 -49.63
N ALA A 18 -0.96 49.37 -48.93
CA ALA A 18 -2.04 49.56 -47.95
C ALA A 18 -3.28 50.13 -48.65
N THR A 19 -4.46 49.78 -48.17
CA THR A 19 -5.69 50.60 -48.03
C THR A 19 -6.73 49.74 -47.35
N ALA A 20 -7.22 49.98 -46.20
CA ALA A 20 -8.04 51.04 -45.63
C ALA A 20 -9.55 50.65 -45.57
N LEU A 21 -10.07 50.66 -44.39
CA LEU A 21 -11.40 51.02 -43.90
C LEU A 21 -12.59 50.08 -44.14
N GLY A 22 -13.14 49.63 -43.04
CA GLY A 22 -14.50 49.16 -42.91
C GLY A 22 -14.79 48.85 -41.45
N ALA A 23 -15.23 49.86 -40.70
CA ALA A 23 -15.74 49.75 -39.37
C ALA A 23 -17.12 49.04 -39.37
N CYS A 24 -17.42 48.18 -38.43
CA CYS A 24 -18.60 48.21 -37.57
C CYS A 24 -18.63 47.06 -36.60
N SER A 25 -18.53 47.40 -35.33
CA SER A 25 -19.48 47.12 -34.24
C SER A 25 -19.85 45.67 -33.94
N GLY A 26 -19.52 45.25 -32.72
CA GLY A 26 -20.21 44.12 -32.07
C GLY A 26 -19.34 43.43 -31.06
N GLY A 27 -19.51 43.77 -29.81
CA GLY A 27 -18.77 43.37 -28.62
C GLY A 27 -18.67 41.87 -28.37
N GLY A 28 -17.69 41.55 -27.58
CA GLY A 28 -17.48 40.20 -27.02
C GLY A 28 -16.01 39.94 -26.82
N ALA A 29 -15.37 40.66 -25.90
CA ALA A 29 -14.08 40.21 -25.38
C ALA A 29 -14.31 38.95 -24.57
N GLU A 30 -14.10 37.80 -25.16
CA GLU A 30 -13.86 36.60 -24.39
C GLU A 30 -12.59 36.78 -23.57
N LYS A 31 -12.80 36.98 -22.27
CA LYS A 31 -11.74 36.81 -21.29
C LYS A 31 -11.32 35.35 -21.34
N THR A 32 -10.22 35.06 -21.99
CA THR A 32 -9.45 33.85 -21.72
C THR A 32 -8.97 33.96 -20.29
N THR A 33 -9.79 33.48 -19.34
CA THR A 33 -9.36 33.10 -18.02
C THR A 33 -8.52 31.86 -18.18
N SER A 34 -7.20 32.02 -18.16
CA SER A 34 -6.28 30.94 -17.86
C SER A 34 -6.62 30.46 -16.47
N SER A 35 -7.40 29.41 -16.39
CA SER A 35 -7.60 28.67 -15.12
C SER A 35 -6.36 27.81 -14.86
N THR A 36 -5.35 28.42 -14.24
CA THR A 36 -4.37 27.70 -13.44
C THR A 36 -5.06 27.35 -12.12
N GLY A 37 -5.53 26.14 -12.02
CA GLY A 37 -6.11 25.62 -10.80
C GLY A 37 -6.60 24.21 -11.06
N GLY A 38 -5.75 23.21 -10.82
CA GLY A 38 -6.17 21.82 -10.76
C GLY A 38 -7.13 21.61 -9.58
N GLY A 39 -8.38 21.99 -9.75
CA GLY A 39 -9.47 21.60 -8.91
C GLY A 39 -10.09 20.34 -9.51
N GLY A 40 -9.98 19.20 -8.84
CA GLY A 40 -10.72 18.00 -9.20
C GLY A 40 -12.21 18.34 -9.27
N GLY A 41 -12.77 18.33 -10.48
CA GLY A 41 -14.22 18.46 -10.66
C GLY A 41 -14.88 17.32 -9.89
N ASN A 42 -16.02 17.59 -9.23
CA ASN A 42 -16.81 16.56 -8.58
C ASN A 42 -17.15 15.46 -9.60
N SER A 43 -16.55 14.26 -9.47
CA SER A 43 -16.81 13.14 -10.38
C SER A 43 -18.20 12.55 -10.18
N GLY A 44 -18.83 12.83 -9.03
CA GLY A 44 -20.09 12.24 -8.62
C GLY A 44 -20.03 10.77 -8.21
N TYR A 45 -18.85 10.11 -8.33
CA TYR A 45 -18.70 8.72 -7.95
C TYR A 45 -18.59 8.54 -6.44
N THR A 46 -19.19 7.46 -5.95
CA THR A 46 -19.07 7.02 -4.55
C THR A 46 -18.38 5.65 -4.53
N PHE A 47 -17.23 5.58 -3.90
CA PHE A 47 -16.49 4.32 -3.71
C PHE A 47 -16.52 3.86 -2.27
N ALA A 48 -16.63 2.56 -2.06
CA ALA A 48 -16.49 1.94 -0.75
C ALA A 48 -15.11 1.30 -0.62
N MET A 49 -14.39 1.59 0.47
CA MET A 49 -13.18 0.89 0.85
C MET A 49 -13.45 0.09 2.12
N ILE A 50 -13.25 -1.23 2.04
CA ILE A 50 -13.60 -2.16 3.11
C ILE A 50 -12.37 -2.99 3.48
N THR A 51 -11.94 -2.90 4.74
CA THR A 51 -10.69 -3.50 5.23
C THR A 51 -10.92 -4.43 6.41
N HIS A 52 -9.87 -5.17 6.77
CA HIS A 52 -9.81 -5.99 7.98
C HIS A 52 -9.07 -5.28 9.12
N GLU A 53 -9.11 -3.96 9.16
CA GLU A 53 -8.47 -3.17 10.21
C GLU A 53 -8.89 -3.62 11.60
N THR A 54 -7.91 -3.90 12.44
CA THR A 54 -8.11 -4.02 13.87
C THR A 54 -8.08 -2.62 14.50
N PRO A 55 -9.03 -2.26 15.38
CA PRO A 55 -9.02 -0.97 16.04
C PRO A 55 -7.69 -0.66 16.71
N GLY A 56 -7.14 0.52 16.42
CA GLY A 56 -5.85 0.98 16.97
C GLY A 56 -4.62 0.60 16.13
N ASP A 57 -4.77 -0.18 15.07
CA ASP A 57 -3.67 -0.48 14.15
C ASP A 57 -3.38 0.70 13.23
N THR A 58 -2.28 1.40 13.49
CA THR A 58 -1.86 2.60 12.76
C THR A 58 -1.43 2.35 11.31
N PHE A 59 -1.25 1.10 10.89
CA PHE A 59 -0.96 0.75 9.50
C PHE A 59 -2.07 1.28 8.57
N TRP A 60 -3.33 1.11 8.98
CA TRP A 60 -4.50 1.49 8.21
C TRP A 60 -4.69 3.00 8.07
N ASP A 61 -4.12 3.80 8.97
CA ASP A 61 -4.18 5.26 8.84
C ASP A 61 -3.49 5.76 7.57
N ARG A 62 -2.43 5.09 7.13
CA ARG A 62 -1.73 5.42 5.88
C ARG A 62 -2.53 5.01 4.66
N ILE A 63 -3.17 3.84 4.70
CA ILE A 63 -4.09 3.41 3.63
C ILE A 63 -5.25 4.41 3.51
N LYS A 64 -5.87 4.79 4.64
CA LYS A 64 -6.94 5.80 4.66
C LYS A 64 -6.47 7.14 4.12
N ALA A 65 -5.28 7.60 4.51
CA ALA A 65 -4.72 8.86 4.02
C ALA A 65 -4.52 8.85 2.49
N GLY A 66 -3.97 7.77 1.95
CA GLY A 66 -3.81 7.60 0.50
C GLY A 66 -5.15 7.56 -0.24
N ALA A 67 -6.09 6.78 0.25
CA ALA A 67 -7.42 6.67 -0.33
C ALA A 67 -8.21 8.00 -0.30
N GLN A 68 -8.12 8.72 0.81
CA GLN A 68 -8.74 10.05 0.97
C GLN A 68 -8.12 11.08 0.02
N GLN A 69 -6.79 11.03 -0.16
CA GLN A 69 -6.13 11.91 -1.11
C GLN A 69 -6.58 11.61 -2.55
N ALA A 70 -6.64 10.35 -2.95
CA ALA A 70 -7.13 9.97 -4.28
C ALA A 70 -8.60 10.37 -4.49
N ALA A 71 -9.45 10.21 -3.48
CA ALA A 71 -10.84 10.66 -3.52
C ALA A 71 -10.92 12.19 -3.73
N LYS A 72 -10.08 12.96 -3.03
CA LYS A 72 -9.98 14.41 -3.21
C LYS A 72 -9.50 14.77 -4.62
N ASP A 73 -8.45 14.11 -5.12
CA ASP A 73 -7.87 14.40 -6.44
C ASP A 73 -8.85 14.08 -7.59
N THR A 74 -9.72 13.10 -7.38
CA THR A 74 -10.72 12.66 -8.37
C THR A 74 -12.10 13.30 -8.18
N GLY A 75 -12.32 14.05 -7.10
CA GLY A 75 -13.62 14.59 -6.72
C GLY A 75 -14.64 13.48 -6.41
N SER A 76 -14.20 12.33 -5.92
CA SER A 76 -15.05 11.20 -5.53
C SER A 76 -15.41 11.25 -4.06
N THR A 77 -16.50 10.58 -3.68
CA THR A 77 -16.85 10.32 -2.29
C THR A 77 -16.29 8.96 -1.86
N LEU A 78 -15.51 8.92 -0.78
CA LEU A 78 -15.00 7.68 -0.20
C LEU A 78 -15.79 7.31 1.06
N LYS A 79 -16.33 6.10 1.08
CA LYS A 79 -16.95 5.47 2.26
C LYS A 79 -15.99 4.40 2.78
N TYR A 80 -15.39 4.63 3.94
CA TYR A 80 -14.51 3.68 4.59
C TYR A 80 -15.23 2.90 5.68
N SER A 81 -15.03 1.58 5.72
CA SER A 81 -15.50 0.70 6.79
C SER A 81 -14.53 -0.45 7.02
N ALA A 82 -14.50 -0.99 8.23
CA ALA A 82 -13.57 -2.05 8.59
C ALA A 82 -14.15 -2.98 9.65
N ASP A 83 -13.78 -4.25 9.58
CA ASP A 83 -13.96 -5.22 10.66
C ASP A 83 -12.89 -6.32 10.52
N PRO A 84 -12.16 -6.68 11.59
CA PRO A 84 -11.15 -7.74 11.56
C PRO A 84 -11.74 -9.16 11.41
N ASP A 85 -13.04 -9.33 11.68
CA ASP A 85 -13.77 -10.57 11.44
C ASP A 85 -14.19 -10.64 9.97
N ALA A 86 -13.72 -11.65 9.25
CA ALA A 86 -13.98 -11.81 7.83
C ALA A 86 -15.47 -11.97 7.50
N THR A 87 -16.28 -12.57 8.39
CA THR A 87 -17.73 -12.70 8.20
C THR A 87 -18.39 -11.33 8.25
N LYS A 88 -18.00 -10.50 9.22
CA LYS A 88 -18.50 -9.13 9.31
C LYS A 88 -17.98 -8.25 8.19
N GLN A 89 -16.71 -8.43 7.77
CA GLN A 89 -16.19 -7.76 6.58
C GLN A 89 -17.03 -8.09 5.34
N ALA A 90 -17.44 -9.37 5.17
CA ALA A 90 -18.35 -9.77 4.09
C ALA A 90 -19.72 -9.06 4.16
N VAL A 91 -20.25 -8.83 5.37
CA VAL A 91 -21.47 -8.03 5.57
C VAL A 91 -21.25 -6.58 5.14
N LEU A 92 -20.10 -5.98 5.45
CA LEU A 92 -19.78 -4.61 5.00
C LEU A 92 -19.71 -4.52 3.48
N ILE A 93 -19.16 -5.54 2.81
CA ILE A 93 -19.16 -5.62 1.33
C ILE A 93 -20.60 -5.72 0.81
N GLN A 94 -21.45 -6.55 1.43
CA GLN A 94 -22.87 -6.66 1.04
C GLN A 94 -23.60 -5.31 1.21
N ASN A 95 -23.36 -4.59 2.30
CA ASN A 95 -23.94 -3.26 2.52
C ASN A 95 -23.53 -2.25 1.43
N ALA A 96 -22.29 -2.33 0.95
CA ALA A 96 -21.82 -1.50 -0.17
C ALA A 96 -22.57 -1.86 -1.48
N ILE A 97 -22.80 -3.15 -1.74
CA ILE A 97 -23.59 -3.62 -2.89
C ILE A 97 -25.02 -3.07 -2.81
N ASP A 98 -25.67 -3.22 -1.66
CA ASP A 98 -27.06 -2.78 -1.45
C ASP A 98 -27.18 -1.25 -1.55
N SER A 99 -26.14 -0.52 -1.17
CA SER A 99 -26.02 0.93 -1.31
C SER A 99 -25.72 1.39 -2.74
N LYS A 100 -25.51 0.46 -3.68
CA LYS A 100 -25.22 0.72 -5.10
C LYS A 100 -24.06 1.70 -5.29
N VAL A 101 -22.96 1.49 -4.57
CA VAL A 101 -21.76 2.29 -4.77
C VAL A 101 -21.19 2.08 -6.18
N ASP A 102 -20.42 3.04 -6.68
CA ASP A 102 -19.84 3.00 -8.02
C ASP A 102 -18.64 2.07 -8.15
N GLY A 103 -18.02 1.66 -7.06
CA GLY A 103 -16.94 0.71 -7.00
C GLY A 103 -16.58 0.33 -5.57
N ILE A 104 -15.93 -0.82 -5.42
CA ILE A 104 -15.52 -1.36 -4.12
C ILE A 104 -14.03 -1.70 -4.16
N ALA A 105 -13.26 -1.15 -3.22
CA ALA A 105 -11.91 -1.57 -2.91
C ALA A 105 -11.93 -2.41 -1.63
N THR A 106 -11.39 -3.64 -1.65
CA THR A 106 -11.42 -4.50 -0.46
C THR A 106 -10.17 -5.35 -0.29
N THR A 107 -9.90 -5.76 0.94
CA THR A 107 -8.85 -6.74 1.25
C THR A 107 -9.43 -8.15 1.21
N LEU A 108 -8.60 -9.13 0.84
CA LEU A 108 -8.99 -10.55 0.81
C LEU A 108 -8.23 -11.32 1.89
N VAL A 109 -8.33 -10.84 3.14
CA VAL A 109 -7.57 -11.39 4.29
C VAL A 109 -7.85 -12.87 4.54
N THR A 110 -9.10 -13.29 4.43
CA THR A 110 -9.56 -14.67 4.49
C THR A 110 -10.38 -14.95 3.22
N PRO A 111 -9.71 -15.35 2.12
CA PRO A 111 -10.32 -15.40 0.80
C PRO A 111 -11.58 -16.27 0.73
N GLU A 112 -11.58 -17.41 1.42
CA GLU A 112 -12.71 -18.35 1.44
C GLU A 112 -14.01 -17.69 1.95
N ALA A 113 -13.90 -16.82 2.95
CA ALA A 113 -15.05 -16.11 3.52
C ALA A 113 -15.50 -14.93 2.65
N LEU A 114 -14.58 -14.27 1.94
CA LEU A 114 -14.83 -12.98 1.27
C LEU A 114 -15.18 -13.12 -0.22
N ILE A 115 -14.53 -14.06 -0.93
CA ILE A 115 -14.73 -14.26 -2.38
C ILE A 115 -16.20 -14.42 -2.78
N PRO A 116 -17.04 -15.17 -2.07
CA PRO A 116 -18.45 -15.30 -2.45
C PRO A 116 -19.17 -13.96 -2.52
N THR A 117 -18.91 -13.04 -1.57
CA THR A 117 -19.56 -11.73 -1.54
C THR A 117 -18.93 -10.77 -2.55
N VAL A 118 -17.61 -10.82 -2.77
CA VAL A 118 -16.96 -10.06 -3.83
C VAL A 118 -17.52 -10.44 -5.20
N LYS A 119 -17.71 -11.73 -5.48
CA LYS A 119 -18.35 -12.19 -6.72
C LYS A 119 -19.78 -11.68 -6.91
N LYS A 120 -20.53 -11.50 -5.81
CA LYS A 120 -21.87 -10.85 -5.89
C LYS A 120 -21.77 -9.39 -6.32
N ALA A 121 -20.79 -8.64 -5.82
CA ALA A 121 -20.55 -7.26 -6.26
C ALA A 121 -20.25 -7.20 -7.75
N VAL A 122 -19.34 -8.05 -8.24
CA VAL A 122 -18.99 -8.15 -9.66
C VAL A 122 -20.19 -8.54 -10.50
N ALA A 123 -20.99 -9.52 -10.08
CA ALA A 123 -22.22 -9.94 -10.75
C ALA A 123 -23.29 -8.85 -10.79
N ALA A 124 -23.31 -7.95 -9.80
CA ALA A 124 -24.16 -6.77 -9.78
C ALA A 124 -23.65 -5.60 -10.66
N GLY A 125 -22.55 -5.81 -11.39
CA GLY A 125 -21.94 -4.80 -12.25
C GLY A 125 -21.13 -3.73 -11.52
N ILE A 126 -20.82 -3.96 -10.24
CA ILE A 126 -19.97 -3.05 -9.44
C ILE A 126 -18.52 -3.47 -9.63
N PRO A 127 -17.64 -2.62 -10.19
CA PRO A 127 -16.23 -2.91 -10.30
C PRO A 127 -15.60 -3.08 -8.91
N VAL A 128 -14.76 -4.08 -8.78
CA VAL A 128 -14.04 -4.37 -7.54
C VAL A 128 -12.55 -4.42 -7.83
N ASP A 129 -11.77 -3.70 -7.07
CA ASP A 129 -10.35 -3.98 -6.92
C ASP A 129 -10.06 -4.58 -5.53
N SER A 130 -8.89 -5.18 -5.40
CA SER A 130 -8.44 -5.66 -4.11
C SER A 130 -7.04 -5.13 -3.80
N PHE A 131 -6.71 -5.11 -2.53
CA PHE A 131 -5.40 -4.61 -2.10
C PHE A 131 -4.95 -5.25 -0.79
N ASN A 132 -3.69 -5.04 -0.44
CA ASN A 132 -3.03 -5.50 0.77
C ASN A 132 -2.93 -7.03 0.87
N SER A 133 -4.02 -7.72 1.18
CA SER A 133 -4.02 -9.18 1.42
C SER A 133 -4.75 -9.93 0.32
N GLY A 134 -4.23 -11.12 -0.05
CA GLY A 134 -4.90 -12.05 -0.97
C GLY A 134 -4.47 -11.93 -2.43
N ILE A 135 -3.20 -11.60 -2.70
CA ILE A 135 -2.63 -11.43 -4.04
C ILE A 135 -2.86 -12.66 -4.95
N ASP A 136 -2.85 -13.87 -4.40
CA ASP A 136 -3.07 -15.10 -5.19
C ASP A 136 -4.54 -15.38 -5.51
N TYR A 137 -5.46 -14.62 -4.89
CA TYR A 137 -6.90 -14.88 -4.94
C TYR A 137 -7.71 -13.83 -5.70
N TYR A 138 -7.12 -12.66 -6.01
CA TYR A 138 -7.87 -11.53 -6.58
C TYR A 138 -8.54 -11.87 -7.92
N LYS A 139 -7.87 -12.64 -8.80
CA LYS A 139 -8.47 -13.08 -10.07
C LYS A 139 -9.65 -14.01 -9.85
N GLN A 140 -9.52 -14.94 -8.90
CA GLN A 140 -10.62 -15.83 -8.53
C GLN A 140 -11.81 -15.07 -7.95
N ALA A 141 -11.56 -13.97 -7.24
CA ALA A 141 -12.60 -13.09 -6.72
C ALA A 141 -13.30 -12.27 -7.81
N GLY A 142 -12.66 -12.11 -8.97
CA GLY A 142 -13.15 -11.26 -10.07
C GLY A 142 -12.75 -9.79 -9.90
N SER A 143 -11.75 -9.50 -9.06
CA SER A 143 -11.19 -8.15 -8.90
C SER A 143 -10.44 -7.72 -10.17
N LEU A 144 -10.54 -6.44 -10.53
CA LEU A 144 -9.90 -5.84 -11.71
C LEU A 144 -8.38 -5.94 -11.62
N VAL A 145 -7.84 -5.64 -10.44
CA VAL A 145 -6.41 -5.58 -10.14
C VAL A 145 -6.19 -5.82 -8.65
N HIS A 146 -4.95 -6.04 -8.24
CA HIS A 146 -4.55 -6.12 -6.84
C HIS A 146 -3.34 -5.22 -6.57
N PHE A 147 -3.43 -4.36 -5.55
CA PHE A 147 -2.34 -3.48 -5.12
C PHE A 147 -1.77 -3.93 -3.79
N ALA A 148 -0.58 -4.50 -3.78
CA ALA A 148 0.01 -5.05 -2.55
C ALA A 148 1.52 -5.17 -2.60
N SER A 149 2.10 -5.50 -1.45
CA SER A 149 3.40 -6.13 -1.38
C SER A 149 3.31 -7.60 -1.79
N ASN A 150 4.41 -8.19 -2.24
CA ASN A 150 4.52 -9.64 -2.31
C ASN A 150 4.99 -10.15 -0.95
N GLU A 151 4.07 -10.73 -0.20
CA GLU A 151 4.28 -11.09 1.20
C GLU A 151 5.28 -12.24 1.37
N PHE A 152 5.22 -13.22 0.48
CA PHE A 152 6.18 -14.34 0.49
C PHE A 152 7.61 -13.84 0.19
N LEU A 153 7.79 -13.01 -0.85
CA LEU A 153 9.09 -12.41 -1.17
C LEU A 153 9.58 -11.49 -0.03
N GLY A 154 8.68 -10.75 0.62
CA GLY A 154 9.01 -9.97 1.81
C GLY A 154 9.55 -10.86 2.93
N GLY A 155 8.88 -11.98 3.18
CA GLY A 155 9.31 -12.99 4.14
C GLY A 155 10.66 -13.61 3.78
N GLN A 156 10.86 -13.98 2.50
CA GLN A 156 12.14 -14.49 2.03
C GLN A 156 13.29 -13.48 2.29
N GLY A 157 13.07 -12.22 1.94
CA GLY A 157 14.05 -11.17 2.18
C GLY A 157 14.35 -10.96 3.68
N ALA A 158 13.35 -11.08 4.56
CA ALA A 158 13.55 -11.04 6.01
C ALA A 158 14.40 -12.20 6.49
N GLY A 159 14.10 -13.43 6.05
CA GLY A 159 14.87 -14.63 6.38
C GLY A 159 16.32 -14.55 5.89
N GLN A 160 16.54 -14.07 4.68
CA GLN A 160 17.88 -13.87 4.11
C GLN A 160 18.71 -12.86 4.91
N ARG A 161 18.09 -11.72 5.30
CA ARG A 161 18.78 -10.69 6.11
C ARG A 161 19.12 -11.21 7.50
N ALA A 162 18.17 -11.89 8.17
CA ALA A 162 18.42 -12.48 9.47
C ALA A 162 19.56 -13.53 9.39
N LYS A 163 19.56 -14.39 8.36
CA LYS A 163 20.63 -15.37 8.10
C LYS A 163 21.99 -14.70 7.90
N ALA A 164 22.05 -13.68 7.06
CA ALA A 164 23.28 -12.93 6.77
C ALA A 164 23.84 -12.24 8.02
N ASP A 165 22.96 -11.87 8.97
CA ASP A 165 23.31 -11.21 10.23
C ASP A 165 23.39 -12.18 11.42
N GLY A 166 23.61 -13.48 11.15
CA GLY A 166 23.97 -14.49 12.14
C GLY A 166 22.79 -15.12 12.91
N ALA A 167 21.62 -15.20 12.27
CA ALA A 167 20.51 -15.95 12.87
C ALA A 167 20.88 -17.43 13.07
N THR A 168 20.53 -17.97 14.25
CA THR A 168 20.64 -19.40 14.57
C THR A 168 19.28 -20.04 14.74
N LYS A 169 18.32 -19.29 15.27
CA LYS A 169 16.90 -19.63 15.33
C LYS A 169 16.06 -18.38 15.26
N ILE A 170 15.05 -18.39 14.39
CA ILE A 170 14.12 -17.26 14.19
C ILE A 170 12.78 -17.60 14.84
N LEU A 171 12.21 -16.64 15.56
CA LEU A 171 10.82 -16.64 16.00
C LEU A 171 10.02 -15.70 15.07
N CYS A 172 9.04 -16.24 14.35
CA CYS A 172 8.11 -15.44 13.53
C CYS A 172 6.77 -15.31 14.25
N THR A 173 6.25 -14.08 14.43
CA THR A 173 5.02 -13.83 15.20
C THR A 173 3.86 -13.49 14.29
N ILE A 174 2.77 -14.26 14.34
CA ILE A 174 1.56 -14.05 13.54
C ILE A 174 0.48 -13.46 14.45
N GLN A 175 0.11 -12.20 14.20
CA GLN A 175 -0.80 -11.44 15.08
C GLN A 175 -2.28 -11.51 14.68
N GLN A 176 -2.61 -12.16 13.55
CA GLN A 176 -4.00 -12.36 13.11
C GLN A 176 -4.16 -13.74 12.51
N THR A 177 -4.91 -14.58 13.20
CA THR A 177 -5.19 -15.96 12.76
C THR A 177 -5.96 -15.97 11.44
N GLY A 178 -5.56 -16.81 10.49
CA GLY A 178 -6.23 -16.99 9.19
C GLY A 178 -5.92 -15.88 8.17
N SER A 179 -5.04 -14.94 8.49
CA SER A 179 -4.56 -13.96 7.52
C SER A 179 -3.55 -14.60 6.56
N VAL A 180 -3.94 -14.80 5.29
CA VAL A 180 -3.07 -15.40 4.28
C VAL A 180 -1.78 -14.59 4.07
N ALA A 181 -1.85 -13.26 4.17
CA ALA A 181 -0.68 -12.39 4.04
C ALA A 181 0.35 -12.66 5.14
N LEU A 182 -0.09 -12.77 6.39
CA LEU A 182 0.81 -13.01 7.52
C LEU A 182 1.40 -14.42 7.50
N GLU A 183 0.61 -15.40 7.11
CA GLU A 183 1.09 -16.77 6.92
C GLU A 183 2.17 -16.82 5.83
N ASP A 184 1.97 -16.13 4.69
CA ASP A 184 2.95 -16.08 3.61
C ASP A 184 4.24 -15.38 4.01
N ARG A 185 4.20 -14.33 4.85
CA ARG A 185 5.40 -13.69 5.41
C ARG A 185 6.24 -14.70 6.20
N CYS A 186 5.65 -15.39 7.19
CA CYS A 186 6.38 -16.40 7.98
C CYS A 186 6.82 -17.60 7.14
N LYS A 187 6.02 -18.03 6.15
CA LYS A 187 6.39 -19.07 5.20
C LYS A 187 7.61 -18.67 4.37
N GLY A 188 7.67 -17.42 3.89
CA GLY A 188 8.84 -16.89 3.19
C GLY A 188 10.08 -16.84 4.08
N VAL A 189 9.95 -16.43 5.35
CA VAL A 189 11.05 -16.48 6.33
C VAL A 189 11.57 -17.90 6.47
N LYS A 190 10.68 -18.87 6.66
CA LYS A 190 11.04 -20.28 6.86
C LYS A 190 11.65 -20.92 5.61
N ASP A 191 11.23 -20.50 4.41
CA ASP A 191 11.79 -20.96 3.14
C ASP A 191 13.29 -20.64 3.05
N GLN A 192 13.71 -19.45 3.48
CA GLN A 192 15.11 -19.01 3.45
C GLN A 192 15.89 -19.41 4.72
N PHE A 193 15.19 -19.59 5.81
CA PHE A 193 15.76 -19.99 7.10
C PHE A 193 14.89 -21.07 7.77
N PRO A 194 15.11 -22.38 7.46
CA PRO A 194 14.25 -23.48 7.93
C PRO A 194 14.12 -23.58 9.44
N ASN A 195 15.15 -23.16 10.23
CA ASN A 195 15.08 -23.12 11.69
C ASN A 195 14.27 -21.91 12.19
N THR A 196 13.06 -21.78 11.64
CA THR A 196 12.07 -20.74 12.01
C THR A 196 10.89 -21.41 12.68
N GLU A 197 10.52 -20.89 13.85
CA GLU A 197 9.35 -21.29 14.62
C GLU A 197 8.31 -20.17 14.57
N ASN A 198 7.04 -20.52 14.31
CA ASN A 198 5.95 -19.56 14.30
C ASN A 198 5.19 -19.61 15.63
N ILE A 199 4.76 -18.44 16.14
CA ILE A 199 3.78 -18.34 17.23
C ILE A 199 2.61 -17.48 16.79
N GLN A 200 1.42 -17.85 17.25
CA GLN A 200 0.20 -17.05 17.14
C GLN A 200 0.08 -16.15 18.36
N VAL A 201 -0.20 -14.87 18.15
CA VAL A 201 -0.43 -13.89 19.22
C VAL A 201 -1.71 -13.10 18.94
N ASN A 202 -2.29 -12.51 19.97
CA ASN A 202 -3.43 -11.60 19.80
C ASN A 202 -2.91 -10.19 19.50
N GLY A 203 -2.89 -9.79 18.23
CA GLY A 203 -2.38 -8.48 17.80
C GLY A 203 -3.18 -7.27 18.27
N ALA A 204 -4.35 -7.48 18.85
CA ALA A 204 -5.15 -6.39 19.44
C ALA A 204 -4.76 -6.09 20.91
N ASP A 205 -3.81 -6.83 21.48
CA ASP A 205 -3.38 -6.71 22.87
C ASP A 205 -1.85 -6.72 22.96
N ASP A 206 -1.24 -5.53 22.96
CA ASP A 206 0.21 -5.34 23.03
C ASP A 206 0.84 -6.01 24.25
N ALA A 207 0.13 -6.05 25.39
CA ALA A 207 0.62 -6.71 26.60
C ALA A 207 0.68 -8.23 26.44
N ALA A 208 -0.33 -8.81 25.78
CA ALA A 208 -0.36 -10.22 25.45
C ALA A 208 0.73 -10.58 24.45
N VAL A 209 0.97 -9.76 23.42
CA VAL A 209 2.07 -9.94 22.45
C VAL A 209 3.42 -9.93 23.16
N THR A 210 3.68 -8.90 23.96
CA THR A 210 4.92 -8.76 24.74
C THR A 210 5.14 -9.98 25.63
N SER A 211 4.10 -10.41 26.39
CA SER A 211 4.18 -11.55 27.31
C SER A 211 4.43 -12.88 26.59
N ALA A 212 3.78 -13.10 25.45
CA ALA A 212 3.97 -14.32 24.65
C ALA A 212 5.40 -14.44 24.11
N ILE A 213 5.95 -13.34 23.57
CA ILE A 213 7.34 -13.30 23.08
C ILE A 213 8.30 -13.51 24.25
N GLN A 214 8.11 -12.82 25.38
CA GLN A 214 8.95 -12.97 26.59
C GLN A 214 8.95 -14.39 27.10
N ALA A 215 7.78 -15.03 27.21
CA ALA A 215 7.65 -16.43 27.64
C ALA A 215 8.43 -17.36 26.71
N LYS A 216 8.32 -17.16 25.38
CA LYS A 216 9.03 -17.96 24.39
C LYS A 216 10.55 -17.80 24.51
N LEU A 217 11.06 -16.59 24.68
CA LEU A 217 12.48 -16.30 24.90
C LEU A 217 13.00 -16.88 26.23
N SER A 218 12.11 -17.04 27.23
CA SER A 218 12.46 -17.67 28.51
C SER A 218 12.57 -19.17 28.39
N GLN A 219 11.70 -19.79 27.60
CA GLN A 219 11.65 -21.24 27.36
C GLN A 219 12.76 -21.73 26.42
N ASP A 220 13.08 -20.91 25.39
CA ASP A 220 14.06 -21.29 24.36
C ASP A 220 15.13 -20.23 24.20
N LYS A 221 16.28 -20.47 24.82
CA LYS A 221 17.46 -19.57 24.77
C LYS A 221 18.24 -19.64 23.45
N THR A 222 17.85 -20.52 22.53
CA THR A 222 18.50 -20.64 21.22
C THR A 222 17.98 -19.64 20.20
N ILE A 223 16.81 -19.01 20.47
CA ILE A 223 16.24 -17.95 19.65
C ILE A 223 17.12 -16.71 19.77
N ASN A 224 17.70 -16.29 18.65
CA ASN A 224 18.51 -15.07 18.58
C ASN A 224 17.97 -14.04 17.56
N TRP A 225 16.86 -14.36 16.88
CA TRP A 225 16.16 -13.47 15.99
C TRP A 225 14.65 -13.53 16.15
N ILE A 226 13.98 -12.38 16.01
CA ILE A 226 12.53 -12.27 15.95
C ILE A 226 12.18 -11.54 14.65
N ILE A 227 11.21 -12.08 13.92
CA ILE A 227 10.54 -11.38 12.81
C ILE A 227 9.10 -11.17 13.21
N THR A 228 8.72 -9.90 13.39
CA THR A 228 7.34 -9.50 13.63
C THR A 228 6.70 -9.01 12.33
N LEU A 229 5.38 -9.08 12.24
CA LEU A 229 4.68 -8.85 10.98
C LEU A 229 3.87 -7.55 10.96
N GLY A 230 4.16 -6.65 11.91
CA GLY A 230 3.60 -5.32 12.01
C GLY A 230 4.42 -4.43 12.93
N ALA A 231 4.32 -3.11 12.75
CA ALA A 231 5.12 -2.12 13.48
C ALA A 231 4.89 -2.14 15.00
N ALA A 232 3.64 -2.28 15.44
CA ALA A 232 3.29 -2.37 16.87
C ALA A 232 3.94 -3.60 17.50
N GLN A 233 3.82 -4.76 16.85
CA GLN A 233 4.42 -6.02 17.32
C GLN A 233 5.95 -5.96 17.32
N GLY A 234 6.55 -5.17 16.42
CA GLY A 234 7.99 -4.87 16.44
C GLY A 234 8.41 -4.15 17.73
N LEU A 235 7.64 -3.16 18.15
CA LEU A 235 7.86 -2.44 19.40
C LEU A 235 7.60 -3.32 20.63
N ASP A 236 6.62 -4.21 20.57
CA ASP A 236 6.36 -5.18 21.64
C ASP A 236 7.48 -6.21 21.77
N ALA A 237 8.06 -6.63 20.64
CA ALA A 237 9.25 -7.47 20.64
C ALA A 237 10.46 -6.76 21.30
N VAL A 238 10.65 -5.45 21.07
CA VAL A 238 11.68 -4.66 21.76
C VAL A 238 11.46 -4.67 23.27
N LYS A 239 10.21 -4.48 23.73
CA LYS A 239 9.87 -4.56 25.17
C LYS A 239 10.14 -5.96 25.73
N ALA A 240 9.69 -7.00 25.01
CA ALA A 240 9.85 -8.40 25.45
C ALA A 240 11.32 -8.81 25.57
N VAL A 241 12.16 -8.46 24.60
CA VAL A 241 13.60 -8.72 24.61
C VAL A 241 14.26 -8.04 25.81
N LYS A 242 13.92 -6.77 26.07
CA LYS A 242 14.42 -6.02 27.23
C LYS A 242 14.00 -6.67 28.55
N GLN A 243 12.73 -7.05 28.70
CA GLN A 243 12.20 -7.69 29.90
C GLN A 243 12.79 -9.10 30.14
N ALA A 244 13.06 -9.84 29.07
CA ALA A 244 13.71 -11.15 29.14
C ALA A 244 15.22 -11.07 29.43
N GLY A 245 15.83 -9.89 29.38
CA GLY A 245 17.29 -9.71 29.46
C GLY A 245 18.02 -10.48 28.37
N ALA A 246 17.39 -10.66 27.20
CA ALA A 246 17.90 -11.49 26.12
C ALA A 246 18.66 -10.65 25.08
N SER A 247 19.64 -11.29 24.42
CA SER A 247 20.37 -10.67 23.29
C SER A 247 19.78 -11.22 21.98
N VAL A 248 18.69 -10.59 21.51
CA VAL A 248 17.93 -11.02 20.33
C VAL A 248 17.74 -9.85 19.39
N LYS A 249 18.02 -10.04 18.11
CA LYS A 249 17.82 -9.06 17.06
C LYS A 249 16.37 -9.11 16.54
N ILE A 250 15.87 -7.99 16.04
CA ILE A 250 14.48 -7.83 15.62
C ILE A 250 14.44 -7.26 14.22
N GLY A 251 13.69 -7.91 13.32
CA GLY A 251 13.19 -7.34 12.08
C GLY A 251 11.68 -7.27 12.12
N THR A 252 11.06 -6.31 11.45
CA THR A 252 9.60 -6.20 11.41
C THR A 252 9.09 -5.90 10.01
N PHE A 253 7.82 -6.10 9.80
CA PHE A 253 7.08 -5.50 8.70
C PHE A 253 6.46 -4.20 9.18
N ASP A 254 6.20 -3.32 8.23
CA ASP A 254 5.55 -2.04 8.40
C ASP A 254 6.31 -1.07 9.31
N THR A 255 5.86 0.16 9.32
CA THR A 255 6.42 1.19 10.17
C THR A 255 5.35 2.11 10.74
N ASN A 256 5.70 2.77 11.81
CA ASN A 256 5.06 3.95 12.37
C ASN A 256 6.18 4.87 12.90
N PRO A 257 5.89 6.08 13.38
CA PRO A 257 6.94 6.96 13.87
C PRO A 257 7.86 6.35 14.94
N ASP A 258 7.30 5.55 15.85
CA ASP A 258 8.05 4.95 16.96
C ASP A 258 8.92 3.76 16.46
N ALA A 259 8.38 2.91 15.57
CA ALA A 259 9.15 1.82 14.96
C ALA A 259 10.28 2.38 14.06
N ALA A 260 10.02 3.46 13.32
CA ALA A 260 11.04 4.13 12.53
C ALA A 260 12.16 4.70 13.42
N GLN A 261 11.80 5.28 14.58
CA GLN A 261 12.77 5.73 15.56
C GLN A 261 13.56 4.54 16.14
N ALA A 262 12.89 3.42 16.44
CA ALA A 262 13.55 2.21 16.93
C ALA A 262 14.57 1.64 15.92
N VAL A 263 14.30 1.76 14.61
CA VAL A 263 15.29 1.43 13.56
C VAL A 263 16.46 2.39 13.58
N GLN A 264 16.21 3.69 13.69
CA GLN A 264 17.26 4.70 13.77
C GLN A 264 18.17 4.48 14.97
N ASP A 265 17.61 4.08 16.12
CA ASP A 265 18.31 3.80 17.37
C ASP A 265 18.99 2.42 17.37
N GLY A 266 18.69 1.56 16.37
CA GLY A 266 19.27 0.23 16.23
C GLY A 266 18.61 -0.84 17.12
N GLN A 267 17.45 -0.54 17.72
CA GLN A 267 16.65 -1.52 18.49
C GLN A 267 15.94 -2.52 17.58
N ILE A 268 15.55 -2.06 16.38
CA ILE A 268 15.04 -2.87 15.27
C ILE A 268 16.06 -2.77 14.12
N GLN A 269 16.47 -3.89 13.54
CA GLN A 269 17.49 -3.92 12.51
C GLN A 269 16.98 -3.43 11.15
N PHE A 270 15.73 -3.76 10.84
CA PHE A 270 15.05 -3.30 9.62
C PHE A 270 13.54 -3.41 9.76
N PHE A 271 12.84 -2.67 8.91
CA PHE A 271 11.44 -2.97 8.61
C PHE A 271 11.24 -3.15 7.09
N ILE A 272 10.20 -3.88 6.76
CA ILE A 272 9.77 -4.13 5.37
C ILE A 272 8.55 -3.27 5.11
N ASP A 273 8.73 -2.28 4.25
CA ASP A 273 7.71 -1.31 3.89
C ASP A 273 6.89 -1.80 2.70
N GLN A 274 5.60 -1.85 2.86
CA GLN A 274 4.63 -2.20 1.83
C GLN A 274 4.13 -0.98 1.07
N GLN A 275 4.49 0.24 1.48
CA GLN A 275 3.97 1.50 0.97
C GLN A 275 2.43 1.59 1.05
N PRO A 276 1.84 1.49 2.25
CA PRO A 276 0.38 1.40 2.43
C PRO A 276 -0.37 2.62 1.90
N TYR A 277 0.20 3.82 1.99
CA TYR A 277 -0.39 5.01 1.37
C TYR A 277 -0.66 4.80 -0.12
N LEU A 278 0.32 4.21 -0.82
CA LEU A 278 0.22 3.95 -2.25
C LEU A 278 -0.86 2.89 -2.55
N GLN A 279 -1.01 1.86 -1.71
CA GLN A 279 -2.08 0.88 -1.85
C GLN A 279 -3.46 1.54 -1.79
N GLY A 280 -3.69 2.38 -0.77
CA GLY A 280 -4.95 3.12 -0.63
C GLY A 280 -5.21 4.10 -1.78
N TYR A 281 -4.18 4.84 -2.19
CA TYR A 281 -4.29 5.80 -3.28
C TYR A 281 -4.62 5.13 -4.62
N LEU A 282 -3.87 4.08 -4.99
CA LEU A 282 -4.05 3.39 -6.26
C LEU A 282 -5.40 2.67 -6.35
N SER A 283 -5.91 2.12 -5.25
CA SER A 283 -7.22 1.47 -5.24
C SER A 283 -8.35 2.42 -5.61
N VAL A 284 -8.37 3.63 -5.05
CA VAL A 284 -9.39 4.62 -5.41
C VAL A 284 -9.17 5.15 -6.84
N MET A 285 -7.91 5.35 -7.25
CA MET A 285 -7.58 5.76 -8.61
C MET A 285 -7.99 4.73 -9.66
N GLU A 286 -7.82 3.44 -9.38
CA GLU A 286 -8.27 2.35 -10.26
C GLU A 286 -9.77 2.42 -10.51
N LEU A 287 -10.56 2.44 -9.44
CA LEU A 287 -12.01 2.52 -9.54
C LEU A 287 -12.48 3.76 -10.32
N TYR A 288 -11.83 4.90 -10.07
CA TYR A 288 -12.11 6.13 -10.81
C TYR A 288 -11.79 6.00 -12.30
N LEU A 289 -10.60 5.52 -12.65
CA LEU A 289 -10.18 5.37 -14.05
C LEU A 289 -11.04 4.35 -14.79
N TYR A 290 -11.38 3.24 -14.13
CA TYR A 290 -12.26 2.25 -14.70
C TYR A 290 -13.65 2.82 -15.00
N LYS A 291 -14.26 3.53 -14.05
CA LYS A 291 -15.58 4.17 -14.23
C LYS A 291 -15.55 5.27 -15.28
N LYS A 292 -14.47 6.03 -15.37
CA LYS A 292 -14.35 7.17 -16.26
C LYS A 292 -14.14 6.78 -17.73
N ASN A 293 -13.30 5.79 -17.98
CA ASN A 293 -12.83 5.46 -19.32
C ASN A 293 -12.43 4.01 -19.55
N GLY A 294 -12.73 3.10 -18.61
CA GLY A 294 -12.45 1.65 -18.74
C GLY A 294 -10.97 1.28 -18.62
N ASN A 295 -10.09 2.17 -18.17
CA ASN A 295 -8.68 1.83 -17.96
C ASN A 295 -8.53 0.91 -16.74
N ILE A 296 -7.59 -0.03 -16.85
CA ILE A 296 -7.19 -0.93 -15.75
C ILE A 296 -5.69 -0.80 -15.54
N ILE A 297 -5.30 -0.36 -14.36
CA ILE A 297 -3.89 -0.21 -13.96
C ILE A 297 -3.21 -1.59 -14.00
N GLY A 298 -1.98 -1.64 -14.53
CA GLY A 298 -1.25 -2.91 -14.66
C GLY A 298 -1.85 -3.91 -15.65
N GLY A 299 -2.88 -3.50 -16.43
CA GLY A 299 -3.56 -4.39 -17.39
C GLY A 299 -4.23 -5.58 -16.71
N GLY A 300 -4.69 -5.43 -15.48
CA GLY A 300 -5.33 -6.48 -14.67
C GLY A 300 -4.36 -7.44 -13.99
N ASN A 301 -3.04 -7.18 -14.05
CA ASN A 301 -2.07 -7.89 -13.24
C ASN A 301 -1.89 -7.21 -11.87
N ALA A 302 -1.44 -7.96 -10.87
CA ALA A 302 -1.10 -7.39 -9.58
C ALA A 302 0.00 -6.32 -9.73
N VAL A 303 -0.19 -5.18 -9.08
CA VAL A 303 0.76 -4.06 -9.06
C VAL A 303 1.42 -4.02 -7.70
N LEU A 304 2.72 -4.30 -7.68
CA LEU A 304 3.46 -4.40 -6.43
C LEU A 304 3.83 -3.01 -5.90
N THR A 305 3.48 -2.76 -4.65
CA THR A 305 3.88 -1.59 -3.88
C THR A 305 5.05 -1.87 -2.93
N GLY A 306 5.45 -3.12 -2.81
CA GLY A 306 6.55 -3.63 -1.98
C GLY A 306 6.88 -5.09 -2.33
N PRO A 307 7.83 -5.70 -1.62
CA PRO A 307 8.51 -5.23 -0.41
C PRO A 307 9.65 -4.22 -0.67
N SER A 308 9.80 -3.24 0.20
CA SER A 308 10.93 -2.32 0.23
C SER A 308 11.61 -2.38 1.59
N PHE A 309 12.92 -2.61 1.63
CA PHE A 309 13.65 -2.77 2.89
C PHE A 309 14.20 -1.44 3.39
N VAL A 310 13.91 -1.16 4.64
CA VAL A 310 14.36 0.05 5.34
C VAL A 310 15.13 -0.35 6.59
N ASP A 311 16.33 0.17 6.68
CA ASP A 311 17.24 -0.02 7.81
C ASP A 311 17.95 1.28 8.18
N LYS A 312 18.91 1.22 9.09
CA LYS A 312 19.62 2.40 9.58
C LYS A 312 20.32 3.20 8.47
N THR A 313 20.63 2.59 7.34
CA THR A 313 21.37 3.25 6.24
C THR A 313 20.49 4.16 5.39
N ASN A 314 19.17 3.89 5.33
CA ASN A 314 18.24 4.62 4.47
C ASN A 314 17.03 5.22 5.21
N ILE A 315 16.83 4.93 6.50
CA ILE A 315 15.69 5.43 7.29
C ILE A 315 15.59 6.97 7.27
N GLY A 316 16.71 7.66 7.26
CA GLY A 316 16.73 9.12 7.25
C GLY A 316 16.00 9.74 6.06
N GLN A 317 15.96 9.05 4.92
CA GLN A 317 15.30 9.52 3.70
C GLN A 317 13.77 9.44 3.78
N ILE A 318 13.24 8.48 4.55
CA ILE A 318 11.80 8.23 4.61
C ILE A 318 11.14 8.69 5.91
N LEU A 319 11.90 8.91 6.97
CA LEU A 319 11.41 9.33 8.28
C LEU A 319 10.48 10.56 8.23
N PRO A 320 10.75 11.60 7.43
CA PRO A 320 9.83 12.73 7.30
C PRO A 320 8.46 12.31 6.77
N PHE A 321 8.40 11.39 5.83
CA PHE A 321 7.16 10.89 5.22
C PHE A 321 6.39 9.97 6.17
N VAL A 322 7.10 9.16 6.97
CA VAL A 322 6.49 8.36 8.04
C VAL A 322 5.81 9.26 9.08
N LYS A 323 6.50 10.34 9.51
CA LYS A 323 5.94 11.33 10.44
C LYS A 323 4.76 12.12 9.86
N ALA A 324 4.76 12.32 8.54
CA ALA A 324 3.66 12.99 7.82
C ALA A 324 2.49 12.05 7.46
N ASN A 325 2.53 10.78 7.86
CA ASN A 325 1.54 9.75 7.55
C ASN A 325 1.33 9.53 6.03
N THR A 326 2.38 9.72 5.23
CA THR A 326 2.36 9.52 3.76
C THR A 326 3.22 8.34 3.31
N ARG A 327 3.80 7.62 4.29
CA ARG A 327 4.55 6.39 4.04
C ARG A 327 4.50 5.42 5.21
#